data_c2650c56f07de696ce298bbb52aed23c
#
_entry.id   c2650c56f07de696ce298bbb52aed23c
#
_cell.length_a   1.000
_cell.length_b   1.000
_cell.length_c   1.000
_cell.angle_alpha   90.00
_cell.angle_beta   90.00
_cell.angle_gamma   90.00
#
_symmetry.space_group_name_H-M   'P 1'
#
loop_
_entity.id
_entity.type
_entity.pdbx_description
1 polymer ?
#
loop_
_entity_poly.entity_id
_entity_poly.type
_entity_poly.pdbx_seq_one_letter_code
_entity_poly.pdbx_strand_id
1 'polypeptide(L)'
;MGKCFRSADGNQALLLPPALHDWLPEKHLARFLVDVVDALDLGALYESYEEKEGRGQAAYDPTMMVRVLLYGYCTGSYSSRKIQAKTYEDIAFRYLAADEHPDHSTLAEFRKRHLEALAGLFCQALQLCEKAGLVKLGHVAIDGSKMQGNASKHKAMSYERMSEAEKKLQAEVEALLQRAEAVDAAEDEKYGKDQAGDELPAELARRESRLAKIGAAKAELEAEAKQKAEEKQAAAEAQIRQRQEQAARTGKKVSGREPQLPDPEQAVPDPKAQRNFTDPESRIMPDGGHKGSFVQGYNAQIAVDGEAQVIVAAEVTQQSNDKQQLVPMVEQVKQNVGAQPQAQRLLE
;
A
#
# COMPACT_ATOMS: atom_id res chain seq x y z
N MET A 1 24.81 52.69 -33.31
CA MET A 1 23.66 51.84 -33.70
C MET A 1 23.04 51.32 -32.42
N GLY A 2 21.79 51.72 -32.10
CA GLY A 2 21.07 51.21 -30.94
C GLY A 2 20.70 49.76 -31.14
N LYS A 3 20.83 48.90 -30.08
CA LYS A 3 20.36 47.53 -30.12
C LYS A 3 18.83 47.50 -30.17
N CYS A 4 18.26 46.89 -31.23
CA CYS A 4 16.84 46.62 -31.32
C CYS A 4 16.51 45.36 -30.46
N PHE A 5 15.52 45.45 -29.61
CA PHE A 5 14.98 44.31 -28.86
C PHE A 5 13.72 43.79 -29.58
N ARG A 6 13.45 42.50 -29.45
CA ARG A 6 12.19 41.91 -29.93
C ARG A 6 11.07 42.40 -29.02
N SER A 7 9.90 42.70 -29.60
CA SER A 7 8.71 43.02 -28.83
C SER A 7 8.33 41.83 -27.90
N ALA A 8 7.99 42.11 -26.67
CA ALA A 8 7.57 41.12 -25.67
C ALA A 8 6.25 41.61 -25.06
N ASP A 9 5.16 41.46 -25.81
CA ASP A 9 3.82 41.78 -25.35
C ASP A 9 3.10 40.50 -24.92
N GLY A 10 2.98 40.28 -23.61
CA GLY A 10 2.29 39.13 -23.02
C GLY A 10 0.76 39.19 -23.20
N ASN A 11 0.21 40.32 -23.58
CA ASN A 11 -1.24 40.50 -23.81
C ASN A 11 -1.62 40.46 -25.29
N GLN A 12 -0.70 40.06 -26.15
CA GLN A 12 -0.97 39.97 -27.58
C GLN A 12 -2.08 38.96 -27.86
N ALA A 13 -3.20 39.42 -28.40
CA ALA A 13 -4.28 38.55 -28.85
C ALA A 13 -3.88 37.82 -30.13
N LEU A 14 -4.05 36.48 -30.13
CA LEU A 14 -3.87 35.67 -31.32
C LEU A 14 -5.17 35.60 -32.12
N LEU A 15 -5.08 35.74 -33.43
CA LEU A 15 -6.23 35.70 -34.33
C LEU A 15 -6.91 34.33 -34.34
N LEU A 16 -6.10 33.25 -34.27
CA LEU A 16 -6.54 31.88 -34.09
C LEU A 16 -5.77 31.29 -32.91
N PRO A 17 -6.45 30.75 -31.89
CA PRO A 17 -5.75 30.06 -30.80
C PRO A 17 -5.03 28.84 -31.35
N PRO A 18 -3.72 28.64 -31.09
CA PRO A 18 -3.03 27.45 -31.49
C PRO A 18 -3.60 26.23 -30.73
N ALA A 19 -3.57 25.08 -31.35
CA ALA A 19 -3.88 23.85 -30.65
C ALA A 19 -2.82 23.59 -29.57
N LEU A 20 -3.22 23.00 -28.44
CA LEU A 20 -2.29 22.76 -27.31
C LEU A 20 -1.04 21.96 -27.73
N HIS A 21 -1.19 21.03 -28.68
CA HIS A 21 -0.08 20.22 -29.18
C HIS A 21 0.95 21.06 -29.97
N ASP A 22 0.57 22.18 -30.60
CA ASP A 22 1.48 23.02 -31.38
C ASP A 22 2.54 23.70 -30.49
N TRP A 23 2.25 23.83 -29.20
CA TRP A 23 3.13 24.48 -28.24
C TRP A 23 4.17 23.53 -27.65
N LEU A 24 4.02 22.20 -27.89
CA LEU A 24 4.93 21.19 -27.42
C LEU A 24 5.89 20.74 -28.53
N PRO A 25 7.20 20.67 -28.26
CA PRO A 25 8.16 20.07 -29.19
C PRO A 25 7.75 18.66 -29.63
N GLU A 26 8.07 18.27 -30.87
CA GLU A 26 7.74 16.94 -31.40
C GLU A 26 8.22 15.78 -30.52
N LYS A 27 9.42 15.90 -29.92
CA LYS A 27 10.03 14.89 -29.04
C LYS A 27 9.71 15.10 -27.57
N HIS A 28 8.66 15.84 -27.24
CA HIS A 28 8.31 16.08 -25.83
C HIS A 28 7.75 14.83 -25.16
N LEU A 29 8.13 14.59 -23.89
CA LEU A 29 7.69 13.44 -23.11
C LEU A 29 6.16 13.25 -23.08
N ALA A 30 5.39 14.35 -23.02
CA ALA A 30 3.94 14.27 -23.02
C ALA A 30 3.38 13.65 -24.31
N ARG A 31 3.98 13.91 -25.48
CA ARG A 31 3.55 13.27 -26.75
C ARG A 31 3.86 11.77 -26.74
N PHE A 32 5.07 11.41 -26.30
CA PHE A 32 5.45 10.00 -26.13
C PHE A 32 4.51 9.26 -25.20
N LEU A 33 4.10 9.89 -24.08
CA LEU A 33 3.16 9.27 -23.14
C LEU A 33 1.75 9.08 -23.73
N VAL A 34 1.30 9.95 -24.64
CA VAL A 34 0.04 9.71 -25.37
C VAL A 34 0.15 8.40 -26.14
N ASP A 35 1.22 8.24 -26.95
CA ASP A 35 1.43 7.04 -27.77
C ASP A 35 1.54 5.77 -26.90
N VAL A 36 2.23 5.85 -25.74
CA VAL A 36 2.35 4.73 -24.81
C VAL A 36 1.00 4.36 -24.21
N VAL A 37 0.23 5.33 -23.70
CA VAL A 37 -1.06 5.06 -23.08
C VAL A 37 -2.06 4.52 -24.10
N ASP A 38 -2.02 5.00 -25.34
CA ASP A 38 -2.88 4.50 -26.42
C ASP A 38 -2.54 3.04 -26.84
N ALA A 39 -1.34 2.57 -26.53
CA ALA A 39 -0.94 1.19 -26.75
C ALA A 39 -1.31 0.25 -25.60
N LEU A 40 -1.79 0.78 -24.46
CA LEU A 40 -2.23 0.00 -23.30
C LEU A 40 -3.71 -0.36 -23.41
N ASP A 41 -4.08 -1.54 -22.90
CA ASP A 41 -5.47 -1.92 -22.71
C ASP A 41 -6.01 -1.28 -21.42
N LEU A 42 -6.91 -0.34 -21.56
CA LEU A 42 -7.57 0.39 -20.48
C LEU A 42 -8.99 -0.13 -20.18
N GLY A 43 -9.40 -1.25 -20.79
CA GLY A 43 -10.75 -1.80 -20.67
C GLY A 43 -11.24 -1.93 -19.24
N ALA A 44 -10.42 -2.48 -18.35
CA ALA A 44 -10.74 -2.64 -16.92
C ALA A 44 -11.03 -1.31 -16.20
N LEU A 45 -10.48 -0.19 -16.65
CA LEU A 45 -10.81 1.12 -16.11
C LEU A 45 -12.20 1.59 -16.55
N TYR A 46 -12.56 1.37 -17.81
CA TYR A 46 -13.85 1.76 -18.37
C TYR A 46 -15.01 0.91 -17.82
N GLU A 47 -14.83 -0.40 -17.68
CA GLU A 47 -15.84 -1.32 -17.11
C GLU A 47 -16.36 -0.85 -15.75
N SER A 48 -15.52 -0.25 -14.92
CA SER A 48 -15.93 0.28 -13.61
C SER A 48 -16.93 1.44 -13.66
N TYR A 49 -17.16 2.03 -14.84
CA TYR A 49 -18.11 3.13 -15.06
C TYR A 49 -19.41 2.66 -15.72
N GLU A 50 -19.45 1.48 -16.35
CA GLU A 50 -20.63 0.95 -17.02
C GLU A 50 -21.78 0.61 -16.06
N GLU A 51 -21.45 0.25 -14.82
CA GLU A 51 -22.44 -0.11 -13.79
C GLU A 51 -23.21 1.09 -13.19
N LYS A 52 -22.84 2.33 -13.53
CA LYS A 52 -23.47 3.51 -12.95
C LYS A 52 -24.63 3.98 -13.81
N GLU A 53 -25.84 3.96 -13.24
CA GLU A 53 -26.98 4.71 -13.79
C GLU A 53 -26.56 6.17 -14.04
N GLY A 54 -26.78 6.66 -15.25
CA GLY A 54 -26.31 7.97 -15.78
C GLY A 54 -26.87 9.21 -15.08
N ARG A 55 -26.91 9.21 -13.75
CA ARG A 55 -27.30 10.36 -12.92
C ARG A 55 -26.05 11.05 -12.36
N GLY A 56 -25.93 12.34 -12.54
CA GLY A 56 -24.86 13.15 -12.01
C GLY A 56 -24.00 13.81 -13.10
N GLN A 57 -22.91 14.46 -12.69
CA GLN A 57 -21.94 15.06 -13.58
C GLN A 57 -21.17 13.95 -14.33
N ALA A 58 -20.87 14.18 -15.62
CA ALA A 58 -20.05 13.26 -16.41
C ALA A 58 -18.68 13.05 -15.76
N ALA A 59 -18.23 11.80 -15.73
CA ALA A 59 -16.90 11.46 -15.23
C ALA A 59 -15.82 11.94 -16.22
N TYR A 60 -14.64 12.25 -15.71
CA TYR A 60 -13.48 12.48 -16.55
C TYR A 60 -13.08 11.18 -17.26
N ASP A 61 -12.59 11.31 -18.49
CA ASP A 61 -12.12 10.19 -19.29
C ASP A 61 -10.97 9.45 -18.61
N PRO A 62 -11.06 8.11 -18.38
CA PRO A 62 -10.01 7.34 -17.74
C PRO A 62 -8.66 7.41 -18.44
N THR A 63 -8.63 7.42 -19.77
CA THR A 63 -7.40 7.57 -20.56
C THR A 63 -6.69 8.88 -20.25
N MET A 64 -7.44 9.98 -20.22
CA MET A 64 -6.93 11.29 -19.83
C MET A 64 -6.37 11.28 -18.40
N MET A 65 -7.09 10.69 -17.45
CA MET A 65 -6.65 10.57 -16.06
C MET A 65 -5.34 9.79 -15.92
N VAL A 66 -5.19 8.70 -16.65
CA VAL A 66 -3.95 7.90 -16.69
C VAL A 66 -2.80 8.73 -17.27
N ARG A 67 -3.00 9.43 -18.41
CA ARG A 67 -1.98 10.28 -19.03
C ARG A 67 -1.47 11.35 -18.07
N VAL A 68 -2.37 12.07 -17.40
CA VAL A 68 -2.05 13.13 -16.43
C VAL A 68 -1.29 12.59 -15.23
N LEU A 69 -1.71 11.45 -14.68
CA LEU A 69 -1.04 10.83 -13.54
C LEU A 69 0.36 10.32 -13.91
N LEU A 70 0.51 9.62 -15.03
CA LEU A 70 1.80 9.11 -15.50
C LEU A 70 2.78 10.24 -15.77
N TYR A 71 2.35 11.31 -16.46
CA TYR A 71 3.20 12.47 -16.70
C TYR A 71 3.60 13.16 -15.38
N GLY A 72 2.67 13.27 -14.44
CA GLY A 72 2.96 13.76 -13.10
C GLY A 72 4.07 12.96 -12.43
N TYR A 73 4.00 11.64 -12.47
CA TYR A 73 5.00 10.77 -11.87
C TYR A 73 6.35 10.85 -12.58
N CYS A 74 6.36 10.84 -13.92
CA CYS A 74 7.58 10.99 -14.70
C CYS A 74 8.29 12.34 -14.46
N THR A 75 7.54 13.38 -14.09
CA THR A 75 8.08 14.73 -13.80
C THR A 75 8.24 15.02 -12.30
N GLY A 76 8.14 13.99 -11.43
CA GLY A 76 8.31 14.14 -9.98
C GLY A 76 7.16 14.82 -9.25
N SER A 77 5.97 14.89 -9.87
CA SER A 77 4.77 15.48 -9.27
C SER A 77 3.83 14.41 -8.77
N TYR A 78 4.03 13.91 -7.53
CA TYR A 78 3.24 12.82 -6.95
C TYR A 78 1.97 13.27 -6.23
N SER A 79 1.91 14.54 -5.83
CA SER A 79 0.78 15.11 -5.09
C SER A 79 -0.37 15.47 -6.04
N SER A 80 -1.58 14.97 -5.75
CA SER A 80 -2.80 15.30 -6.50
C SER A 80 -3.05 16.82 -6.56
N ARG A 81 -2.75 17.55 -5.47
CA ARG A 81 -2.88 19.02 -5.44
C ARG A 81 -1.90 19.72 -6.39
N LYS A 82 -0.63 19.21 -6.44
CA LYS A 82 0.36 19.73 -7.39
C LYS A 82 -0.01 19.40 -8.83
N ILE A 83 -0.53 18.20 -9.09
CA ILE A 83 -1.01 17.82 -10.42
C ILE A 83 -2.16 18.72 -10.84
N GLN A 84 -3.17 18.93 -9.99
CA GLN A 84 -4.27 19.85 -10.25
C GLN A 84 -3.74 21.26 -10.60
N ALA A 85 -2.86 21.87 -9.80
CA ALA A 85 -2.29 23.18 -10.09
C ALA A 85 -1.60 23.21 -11.47
N LYS A 86 -0.84 22.15 -11.80
CA LYS A 86 -0.16 22.07 -13.10
C LYS A 86 -1.09 21.93 -14.29
N THR A 87 -2.30 21.40 -14.14
CA THR A 87 -3.28 21.42 -15.25
C THR A 87 -3.70 22.83 -15.66
N TYR A 88 -3.51 23.84 -14.81
CA TYR A 88 -3.72 25.26 -15.14
C TYR A 88 -2.46 25.96 -15.65
N GLU A 89 -1.30 25.62 -15.09
CA GLU A 89 -0.06 26.38 -15.23
C GLU A 89 0.90 25.82 -16.30
N ASP A 90 0.88 24.49 -16.52
CA ASP A 90 1.83 23.76 -17.37
C ASP A 90 1.15 23.30 -18.66
N ILE A 91 1.72 23.71 -19.80
CA ILE A 91 1.16 23.42 -21.11
C ILE A 91 1.08 21.91 -21.41
N ALA A 92 2.04 21.12 -20.92
CA ALA A 92 2.05 19.69 -21.15
C ALA A 92 0.95 18.99 -20.36
N PHE A 93 0.69 19.42 -19.11
CA PHE A 93 -0.46 18.93 -18.35
C PHE A 93 -1.78 19.34 -18.98
N ARG A 94 -1.89 20.57 -19.48
CA ARG A 94 -3.09 21.04 -20.21
C ARG A 94 -3.34 20.20 -21.47
N TYR A 95 -2.28 19.91 -22.23
CA TYR A 95 -2.36 19.06 -23.41
C TYR A 95 -2.85 17.65 -23.08
N LEU A 96 -2.28 17.00 -22.05
CA LEU A 96 -2.64 15.65 -21.62
C LEU A 96 -4.04 15.60 -21.02
N ALA A 97 -4.47 16.67 -20.34
CA ALA A 97 -5.79 16.80 -19.77
C ALA A 97 -6.86 17.29 -20.76
N ALA A 98 -6.52 17.52 -22.03
CA ALA A 98 -7.40 18.12 -23.03
C ALA A 98 -8.03 19.45 -22.54
N ASP A 99 -7.26 20.27 -21.84
CA ASP A 99 -7.66 21.53 -21.18
C ASP A 99 -8.71 21.37 -20.05
N GLU A 100 -8.91 20.13 -19.58
CA GLU A 100 -9.72 19.81 -18.40
C GLU A 100 -8.89 19.93 -17.11
N HIS A 101 -9.57 20.23 -16.00
CA HIS A 101 -8.90 20.51 -14.73
C HIS A 101 -9.47 19.64 -13.60
N PRO A 102 -9.17 18.32 -13.57
CA PRO A 102 -9.67 17.45 -12.53
C PRO A 102 -9.17 17.91 -11.16
N ASP A 103 -10.10 17.99 -10.21
CA ASP A 103 -9.81 18.34 -8.82
C ASP A 103 -8.90 17.29 -8.17
N HIS A 104 -8.11 17.72 -7.20
CA HIS A 104 -7.19 16.86 -6.45
C HIS A 104 -7.91 15.70 -5.73
N SER A 105 -9.14 15.89 -5.27
CA SER A 105 -9.93 14.80 -4.67
C SER A 105 -10.34 13.77 -5.73
N THR A 106 -10.72 14.22 -6.93
CA THR A 106 -11.03 13.35 -8.07
C THR A 106 -9.80 12.53 -8.50
N LEU A 107 -8.62 13.16 -8.60
CA LEU A 107 -7.37 12.48 -8.90
C LEU A 107 -7.00 11.44 -7.84
N ALA A 108 -7.19 11.75 -6.56
CA ALA A 108 -6.91 10.86 -5.46
C ALA A 108 -7.89 9.68 -5.43
N GLU A 109 -9.18 9.95 -5.62
CA GLU A 109 -10.23 8.92 -5.65
C GLU A 109 -10.07 7.99 -6.87
N PHE A 110 -9.71 8.54 -8.04
CA PHE A 110 -9.42 7.73 -9.22
C PHE A 110 -8.31 6.72 -8.94
N ARG A 111 -7.18 7.13 -8.35
CA ARG A 111 -6.09 6.21 -7.98
C ARG A 111 -6.53 5.13 -7.00
N LYS A 112 -7.30 5.52 -5.99
CA LYS A 112 -7.78 4.60 -4.96
C LYS A 112 -8.75 3.57 -5.52
N ARG A 113 -9.69 4.02 -6.37
CA ARG A 113 -10.70 3.14 -6.96
C ARG A 113 -10.12 2.14 -7.94
N HIS A 114 -9.13 2.56 -8.73
CA HIS A 114 -8.59 1.78 -9.84
C HIS A 114 -7.22 1.17 -9.53
N LEU A 115 -6.91 0.91 -8.25
CA LEU A 115 -5.57 0.45 -7.83
C LEU A 115 -5.15 -0.84 -8.55
N GLU A 116 -6.05 -1.83 -8.65
CA GLU A 116 -5.78 -3.11 -9.31
C GLU A 116 -5.61 -2.95 -10.83
N ALA A 117 -6.48 -2.18 -11.47
CA ALA A 117 -6.36 -1.89 -12.90
C ALA A 117 -5.05 -1.15 -13.23
N LEU A 118 -4.68 -0.17 -12.40
CA LEU A 118 -3.41 0.55 -12.56
C LEU A 118 -2.19 -0.36 -12.34
N ALA A 119 -2.27 -1.34 -11.42
CA ALA A 119 -1.22 -2.35 -11.27
C ALA A 119 -1.11 -3.25 -12.52
N GLY A 120 -2.26 -3.61 -13.14
CA GLY A 120 -2.28 -4.31 -14.42
C GLY A 120 -1.59 -3.55 -15.56
N LEU A 121 -1.72 -2.21 -15.58
CA LEU A 121 -1.02 -1.37 -16.57
C LEU A 121 0.50 -1.42 -16.41
N PHE A 122 1.01 -1.60 -15.20
CA PHE A 122 2.44 -1.81 -14.98
C PHE A 122 2.94 -3.07 -15.70
N CYS A 123 2.22 -4.17 -15.59
CA CYS A 123 2.56 -5.41 -16.28
C CYS A 123 2.52 -5.25 -17.80
N GLN A 124 1.54 -4.53 -18.34
CA GLN A 124 1.45 -4.22 -19.76
C GLN A 124 2.63 -3.36 -20.24
N ALA A 125 2.98 -2.31 -19.48
CA ALA A 125 4.14 -1.46 -19.78
C ALA A 125 5.44 -2.27 -19.77
N LEU A 126 5.58 -3.21 -18.84
CA LEU A 126 6.71 -4.10 -18.76
C LEU A 126 6.80 -5.02 -19.99
N GLN A 127 5.68 -5.55 -20.47
CA GLN A 127 5.61 -6.34 -21.71
C GLN A 127 6.00 -5.50 -22.95
N LEU A 128 5.64 -4.21 -22.98
CA LEU A 128 6.11 -3.30 -24.03
C LEU A 128 7.62 -3.09 -23.97
N CYS A 129 8.19 -2.92 -22.77
CA CYS A 129 9.64 -2.85 -22.57
C CYS A 129 10.35 -4.12 -23.02
N GLU A 130 9.77 -5.29 -22.76
CA GLU A 130 10.29 -6.58 -23.20
C GLU A 130 10.27 -6.68 -24.73
N LYS A 131 9.16 -6.37 -25.38
CA LYS A 131 9.03 -6.34 -26.84
C LYS A 131 10.01 -5.37 -27.51
N ALA A 132 10.31 -4.26 -26.83
CA ALA A 132 11.31 -3.29 -27.26
C ALA A 132 12.77 -3.73 -27.01
N GLY A 133 12.99 -4.92 -26.37
CA GLY A 133 14.32 -5.44 -26.06
C GLY A 133 15.02 -4.72 -24.90
N LEU A 134 14.28 -3.98 -24.08
CA LEU A 134 14.80 -3.26 -22.92
C LEU A 134 14.89 -4.13 -21.65
N VAL A 135 14.23 -5.28 -21.62
CA VAL A 135 14.27 -6.25 -20.53
C VAL A 135 15.00 -7.50 -20.99
N LYS A 136 16.14 -7.82 -20.39
CA LYS A 136 16.97 -8.97 -20.76
C LYS A 136 17.15 -9.99 -19.65
N LEU A 137 16.87 -9.64 -18.41
CA LEU A 137 17.00 -10.50 -17.23
C LEU A 137 18.37 -11.17 -17.06
N GLY A 138 19.43 -10.56 -17.60
CA GLY A 138 20.79 -11.06 -17.44
C GLY A 138 21.29 -10.93 -16.00
N HIS A 139 21.08 -9.75 -15.43
CA HIS A 139 21.34 -9.45 -14.01
C HIS A 139 20.15 -8.66 -13.48
N VAL A 140 19.58 -9.13 -12.38
CA VAL A 140 18.50 -8.43 -11.66
C VAL A 140 18.99 -8.02 -10.27
N ALA A 141 19.00 -6.72 -10.00
CA ALA A 141 19.29 -6.18 -8.68
C ALA A 141 17.99 -6.10 -7.88
N ILE A 142 18.01 -6.60 -6.65
CA ILE A 142 16.88 -6.52 -5.71
C ILE A 142 17.35 -5.73 -4.51
N ASP A 143 16.60 -4.69 -4.13
CA ASP A 143 16.90 -3.86 -2.97
C ASP A 143 15.62 -3.40 -2.28
N GLY A 144 15.72 -3.13 -0.97
CA GLY A 144 14.62 -2.71 -0.13
C GLY A 144 14.83 -1.32 0.46
N SER A 145 13.83 -0.47 0.33
CA SER A 145 13.82 0.86 0.95
C SER A 145 12.75 0.97 2.03
N LYS A 146 13.13 1.51 3.20
CA LYS A 146 12.19 1.73 4.29
C LYS A 146 11.37 2.98 4.03
N MET A 147 10.05 2.81 3.86
CA MET A 147 9.09 3.89 3.65
C MET A 147 8.34 4.18 4.95
N GLN A 148 8.39 5.42 5.39
CA GLN A 148 7.68 5.84 6.60
C GLN A 148 6.16 5.84 6.34
N GLY A 149 5.41 5.15 7.20
CA GLY A 149 3.95 5.19 7.22
C GLY A 149 3.44 6.48 7.87
N ASN A 150 2.18 6.79 7.62
CA ASN A 150 1.52 7.95 8.27
C ASN A 150 1.09 7.61 9.71
N ALA A 151 2.03 7.10 10.49
CA ALA A 151 1.80 6.65 11.86
C ALA A 151 2.99 6.95 12.75
N SER A 152 2.72 7.33 14.01
CA SER A 152 3.76 7.52 15.01
C SER A 152 4.12 6.20 15.68
N LYS A 153 5.42 5.91 15.81
CA LYS A 153 5.93 4.76 16.58
C LYS A 153 5.45 4.75 18.05
N HIS A 154 5.11 5.91 18.61
CA HIS A 154 4.60 6.02 19.98
C HIS A 154 3.15 5.53 20.14
N LYS A 155 2.44 5.32 19.03
CA LYS A 155 1.10 4.71 19.01
C LYS A 155 1.13 3.20 18.76
N ALA A 156 2.31 2.60 18.64
CA ALA A 156 2.48 1.15 18.61
C ALA A 156 2.57 0.60 20.03
N MET A 157 1.91 -0.53 20.27
CA MET A 157 1.94 -1.24 21.54
C MET A 157 2.25 -2.73 21.31
N SER A 158 3.08 -3.34 22.18
CA SER A 158 3.37 -4.77 22.12
C SER A 158 2.20 -5.57 22.72
N TYR A 159 2.07 -6.82 22.30
CA TYR A 159 1.03 -7.75 22.78
C TYR A 159 1.03 -7.90 24.30
N GLU A 160 2.21 -8.03 24.91
CA GLU A 160 2.38 -8.08 26.37
C GLU A 160 1.81 -6.81 27.04
N ARG A 161 2.22 -5.63 26.56
CA ARG A 161 1.70 -4.36 27.09
C ARG A 161 0.22 -4.14 26.83
N MET A 162 -0.32 -4.66 25.72
CA MET A 162 -1.76 -4.66 25.45
C MET A 162 -2.51 -5.48 26.49
N SER A 163 -2.01 -6.67 26.79
CA SER A 163 -2.61 -7.59 27.77
C SER A 163 -2.58 -7.02 29.19
N GLU A 164 -1.49 -6.34 29.57
CA GLU A 164 -1.41 -5.64 30.86
C GLU A 164 -2.35 -4.43 30.92
N ALA A 165 -2.37 -3.62 29.86
CA ALA A 165 -3.21 -2.45 29.78
C ALA A 165 -4.71 -2.81 29.77
N GLU A 166 -5.09 -3.89 29.09
CA GLU A 166 -6.44 -4.42 29.08
C GLU A 166 -6.91 -4.79 30.49
N LYS A 167 -6.13 -5.59 31.23
CA LYS A 167 -6.44 -5.97 32.62
C LYS A 167 -6.58 -4.76 33.56
N LYS A 168 -5.65 -3.80 33.39
CA LYS A 168 -5.69 -2.57 34.20
C LYS A 168 -6.90 -1.71 33.89
N LEU A 169 -7.23 -1.53 32.61
CA LEU A 169 -8.40 -0.74 32.20
C LEU A 169 -9.71 -1.41 32.59
N GLN A 170 -9.79 -2.75 32.49
CA GLN A 170 -10.96 -3.50 32.98
C GLN A 170 -11.19 -3.27 34.50
N ALA A 171 -10.14 -3.38 35.29
CA ALA A 171 -10.23 -3.11 36.74
C ALA A 171 -10.61 -1.65 37.03
N GLU A 172 -10.09 -0.68 36.27
CA GLU A 172 -10.45 0.73 36.39
C GLU A 172 -11.94 1.01 36.05
N VAL A 173 -12.43 0.38 34.97
CA VAL A 173 -13.83 0.46 34.53
C VAL A 173 -14.75 -0.14 35.63
N GLU A 174 -14.41 -1.33 36.11
CA GLU A 174 -15.18 -2.01 37.15
C GLU A 174 -15.22 -1.20 38.46
N ALA A 175 -14.11 -0.62 38.88
CA ALA A 175 -14.04 0.26 40.03
C ALA A 175 -14.87 1.55 39.86
N LEU A 176 -14.94 2.10 38.62
CA LEU A 176 -15.79 3.26 38.35
C LEU A 176 -17.29 2.91 38.37
N LEU A 177 -17.67 1.76 37.80
CA LEU A 177 -19.05 1.27 37.84
C LEU A 177 -19.50 1.01 39.30
N GLN A 178 -18.66 0.34 40.11
CA GLN A 178 -18.97 0.12 41.53
C GLN A 178 -19.13 1.43 42.31
N ARG A 179 -18.32 2.47 41.97
CA ARG A 179 -18.51 3.79 42.60
C ARG A 179 -19.79 4.47 42.14
N ALA A 180 -20.14 4.36 40.86
CA ALA A 180 -21.42 4.89 40.36
C ALA A 180 -22.62 4.21 41.05
N GLU A 181 -22.63 2.87 41.12
CA GLU A 181 -23.66 2.11 41.83
C GLU A 181 -23.77 2.51 43.33
N ALA A 182 -22.64 2.74 44.00
CA ALA A 182 -22.64 3.17 45.38
C ALA A 182 -23.18 4.61 45.56
N VAL A 183 -22.91 5.50 44.58
CA VAL A 183 -23.47 6.86 44.58
C VAL A 183 -24.96 6.83 44.28
N ASP A 184 -25.38 6.07 43.26
CA ASP A 184 -26.79 5.90 42.90
C ASP A 184 -27.59 5.30 44.05
N ALA A 185 -27.06 4.29 44.76
CA ALA A 185 -27.69 3.71 45.93
C ALA A 185 -27.84 4.71 47.12
N ALA A 186 -26.84 5.58 47.30
CA ALA A 186 -26.89 6.63 48.32
C ALA A 186 -27.83 7.79 47.93
N GLU A 187 -27.99 8.09 46.66
CA GLU A 187 -28.93 9.07 46.14
C GLU A 187 -30.36 8.54 46.12
N ASP A 188 -30.60 7.26 45.80
CA ASP A 188 -31.90 6.59 45.89
C ASP A 188 -32.44 6.58 47.33
N GLU A 189 -31.55 6.39 48.29
CA GLU A 189 -31.91 6.45 49.71
C GLU A 189 -32.32 7.88 50.16
N LYS A 190 -31.75 8.89 49.50
CA LYS A 190 -31.94 10.30 49.89
C LYS A 190 -33.04 11.03 49.12
N TYR A 191 -33.26 10.69 47.83
CA TYR A 191 -34.12 11.44 46.91
C TYR A 191 -35.25 10.62 46.24
N GLY A 192 -35.28 9.27 46.39
CA GLY A 192 -36.29 8.38 45.78
C GLY A 192 -35.98 7.99 44.31
N LYS A 193 -36.53 6.85 43.88
CA LYS A 193 -36.13 6.08 42.70
C LYS A 193 -36.41 6.63 41.30
N ASP A 194 -36.73 7.87 41.07
CA ASP A 194 -37.26 8.35 39.78
C ASP A 194 -36.54 9.56 39.16
N GLN A 195 -35.28 9.78 39.45
CA GLN A 195 -34.46 10.75 38.71
C GLN A 195 -33.20 10.10 38.11
N ALA A 196 -33.32 9.66 36.86
CA ALA A 196 -32.22 9.11 36.12
C ALA A 196 -31.21 10.22 35.74
N GLY A 197 -29.98 10.08 36.24
CA GLY A 197 -28.83 10.81 35.73
C GLY A 197 -28.27 10.08 34.51
N ASP A 198 -28.63 10.53 33.30
CA ASP A 198 -28.41 9.80 32.04
C ASP A 198 -27.00 9.93 31.43
N GLU A 199 -26.00 10.45 32.15
CA GLU A 199 -24.68 10.63 31.57
C GLU A 199 -23.61 9.79 32.26
N LEU A 200 -23.18 8.71 31.59
CA LEU A 200 -21.91 8.06 31.92
C LEU A 200 -20.80 9.12 31.94
N PRO A 201 -19.99 9.18 33.02
CA PRO A 201 -18.88 10.14 33.08
C PRO A 201 -18.03 10.05 31.83
N ALA A 202 -17.67 11.18 31.24
CA ALA A 202 -16.83 11.23 30.01
C ALA A 202 -15.52 10.44 30.12
N GLU A 203 -15.05 10.22 31.35
CA GLU A 203 -13.90 9.37 31.66
C GLU A 203 -14.18 7.88 31.44
N LEU A 204 -15.37 7.37 31.78
CA LEU A 204 -15.74 5.98 31.55
C LEU A 204 -15.83 5.70 30.05
N ALA A 205 -16.51 6.55 29.28
CA ALA A 205 -16.61 6.43 27.84
C ALA A 205 -15.23 6.45 27.15
N ARG A 206 -14.29 7.26 27.65
CA ARG A 206 -12.90 7.26 27.13
C ARG A 206 -12.16 5.97 27.42
N ARG A 207 -12.34 5.40 28.62
CA ARG A 207 -11.69 4.13 29.01
C ARG A 207 -12.26 2.96 28.25
N GLU A 208 -13.56 2.89 28.08
CA GLU A 208 -14.24 1.87 27.28
C GLU A 208 -13.81 1.93 25.80
N SER A 209 -13.77 3.12 25.21
CA SER A 209 -13.27 3.31 23.85
C SER A 209 -11.80 2.86 23.68
N ARG A 210 -10.97 3.12 24.69
CA ARG A 210 -9.57 2.68 24.68
C ARG A 210 -9.45 1.18 24.88
N LEU A 211 -10.26 0.59 25.74
CA LEU A 211 -10.33 -0.86 25.96
C LEU A 211 -10.75 -1.58 24.68
N ALA A 212 -11.79 -1.10 24.00
CA ALA A 212 -12.25 -1.66 22.74
C ALA A 212 -11.16 -1.63 21.66
N LYS A 213 -10.40 -0.53 21.54
CA LYS A 213 -9.28 -0.42 20.58
C LYS A 213 -8.14 -1.39 20.91
N ILE A 214 -7.80 -1.55 22.17
CA ILE A 214 -6.76 -2.51 22.60
C ILE A 214 -7.23 -3.93 22.35
N GLY A 215 -8.48 -4.26 22.70
CA GLY A 215 -9.08 -5.58 22.45
C GLY A 215 -9.10 -5.94 20.96
N ALA A 216 -9.49 -5.01 20.09
CA ALA A 216 -9.48 -5.21 18.64
C ALA A 216 -8.07 -5.47 18.12
N ALA A 217 -7.09 -4.65 18.49
CA ALA A 217 -5.71 -4.83 18.07
C ALA A 217 -5.09 -6.14 18.57
N LYS A 218 -5.45 -6.57 19.78
CA LYS A 218 -5.02 -7.84 20.34
C LYS A 218 -5.61 -9.04 19.60
N ALA A 219 -6.93 -8.99 19.32
CA ALA A 219 -7.61 -10.04 18.54
C ALA A 219 -7.03 -10.19 17.13
N GLU A 220 -6.64 -9.10 16.48
CA GLU A 220 -5.97 -9.14 15.19
C GLU A 220 -4.59 -9.81 15.27
N LEU A 221 -3.79 -9.55 16.32
CA LEU A 221 -2.51 -10.22 16.53
C LEU A 221 -2.69 -11.72 16.81
N GLU A 222 -3.71 -12.10 17.55
CA GLU A 222 -4.07 -13.49 17.83
C GLU A 222 -4.49 -14.22 16.54
N ALA A 223 -5.30 -13.57 15.70
CA ALA A 223 -5.69 -14.09 14.40
C ALA A 223 -4.47 -14.27 13.46
N GLU A 224 -3.55 -13.30 13.43
CA GLU A 224 -2.29 -13.43 12.67
C GLU A 224 -1.41 -14.57 13.18
N ALA A 225 -1.34 -14.78 14.49
CA ALA A 225 -0.57 -15.88 15.07
C ALA A 225 -1.17 -17.24 14.68
N LYS A 226 -2.50 -17.35 14.72
CA LYS A 226 -3.24 -18.54 14.30
C LYS A 226 -3.00 -18.85 12.82
N GLN A 227 -3.17 -17.87 11.94
CA GLN A 227 -2.93 -18.02 10.50
C GLN A 227 -1.48 -18.48 10.21
N LYS A 228 -0.49 -17.86 10.84
CA LYS A 228 0.92 -18.28 10.69
C LYS A 228 1.18 -19.71 11.20
N ALA A 229 0.45 -20.15 12.20
CA ALA A 229 0.55 -21.52 12.70
C ALA A 229 -0.10 -22.51 11.71
N GLU A 230 -1.24 -22.17 11.10
CA GLU A 230 -1.89 -22.94 10.04
C GLU A 230 -1.00 -23.07 8.81
N GLU A 231 -0.37 -22.00 8.35
CA GLU A 231 0.58 -22.01 7.24
C GLU A 231 1.79 -22.93 7.54
N LYS A 232 2.35 -22.82 8.74
CA LYS A 232 3.46 -23.69 9.18
C LYS A 232 3.04 -25.15 9.29
N GLN A 233 1.83 -25.41 9.75
CA GLN A 233 1.28 -26.77 9.82
C GLN A 233 1.14 -27.36 8.42
N ALA A 234 0.52 -26.62 7.49
CA ALA A 234 0.38 -27.05 6.10
C ALA A 234 1.73 -27.33 5.43
N ALA A 235 2.73 -26.44 5.65
CA ALA A 235 4.08 -26.64 5.15
C ALA A 235 4.77 -27.88 5.76
N ALA A 236 4.59 -28.11 7.05
CA ALA A 236 5.14 -29.30 7.74
C ALA A 236 4.49 -30.59 7.24
N GLU A 237 3.16 -30.60 7.04
CA GLU A 237 2.43 -31.73 6.46
C GLU A 237 2.89 -32.05 5.03
N ALA A 238 3.10 -31.02 4.20
CA ALA A 238 3.64 -31.18 2.85
C ALA A 238 5.04 -31.80 2.88
N GLN A 239 5.91 -31.35 3.79
CA GLN A 239 7.25 -31.92 3.97
C GLN A 239 7.20 -33.38 4.44
N ILE A 240 6.29 -33.71 5.37
CA ILE A 240 6.11 -35.11 5.85
C ILE A 240 5.67 -35.99 4.68
N ARG A 241 4.71 -35.52 3.87
CA ARG A 241 4.22 -36.23 2.68
C ARG A 241 5.34 -36.48 1.67
N GLN A 242 6.13 -35.48 1.36
CA GLN A 242 7.30 -35.60 0.47
C GLN A 242 8.32 -36.60 1.00
N ARG A 243 8.61 -36.59 2.32
CA ARG A 243 9.51 -37.55 2.94
C ARG A 243 8.99 -38.99 2.87
N GLN A 244 7.69 -39.20 3.06
CA GLN A 244 7.04 -40.49 2.93
C GLN A 244 7.11 -41.03 1.49
N GLU A 245 6.83 -40.17 0.50
CA GLU A 245 6.94 -40.51 -0.91
C GLU A 245 8.40 -40.87 -1.30
N GLN A 246 9.36 -40.11 -0.80
CA GLN A 246 10.78 -40.35 -1.06
C GLN A 246 11.27 -41.66 -0.40
N ALA A 247 10.80 -41.96 0.81
CA ALA A 247 11.07 -43.21 1.48
C ALA A 247 10.46 -44.40 0.74
N ALA A 248 9.23 -44.26 0.23
CA ALA A 248 8.56 -45.28 -0.58
C ALA A 248 9.30 -45.56 -1.90
N ARG A 249 9.83 -44.50 -2.55
CA ARG A 249 10.59 -44.62 -3.81
C ARG A 249 11.97 -45.22 -3.63
N THR A 250 12.66 -44.90 -2.53
CA THR A 250 14.07 -45.31 -2.32
C THR A 250 14.24 -46.52 -1.45
N GLY A 251 13.18 -47.00 -0.77
CA GLY A 251 13.24 -48.10 0.21
C GLY A 251 14.08 -47.77 1.45
N LYS A 252 14.56 -46.55 1.61
CA LYS A 252 15.38 -46.08 2.73
C LYS A 252 14.66 -45.01 3.54
N LYS A 253 14.77 -45.09 4.86
CA LYS A 253 14.24 -44.05 5.76
C LYS A 253 14.97 -42.73 5.53
N VAL A 254 14.23 -41.66 5.25
CA VAL A 254 14.83 -40.33 5.03
C VAL A 254 15.46 -39.86 6.34
N SER A 255 16.74 -39.49 6.28
CA SER A 255 17.51 -39.01 7.45
C SER A 255 17.05 -37.57 7.83
N GLY A 256 17.04 -37.29 9.14
CA GLY A 256 16.73 -35.95 9.69
C GLY A 256 15.54 -35.97 10.64
N ARG A 257 15.44 -34.90 11.46
CA ARG A 257 14.36 -34.72 12.44
C ARG A 257 13.01 -34.54 11.72
N GLU A 258 11.99 -35.23 12.20
CA GLU A 258 10.62 -35.01 11.68
C GLU A 258 10.16 -33.57 11.95
N PRO A 259 9.48 -32.92 10.96
CA PRO A 259 8.90 -31.62 11.19
C PRO A 259 7.88 -31.67 12.35
N GLN A 260 7.96 -30.70 13.25
CA GLN A 260 6.96 -30.57 14.30
C GLN A 260 5.71 -29.90 13.71
N LEU A 261 4.54 -30.47 13.98
CA LEU A 261 3.25 -29.88 13.62
C LEU A 261 2.86 -28.90 14.72
N PRO A 262 2.82 -27.59 14.45
CA PRO A 262 2.29 -26.63 15.41
C PRO A 262 0.76 -26.80 15.51
N ASP A 263 0.22 -26.58 16.70
CA ASP A 263 -1.23 -26.55 16.93
C ASP A 263 -1.74 -25.11 16.76
N PRO A 264 -2.54 -24.80 15.72
CA PRO A 264 -3.05 -23.45 15.48
C PRO A 264 -3.98 -22.93 16.60
N GLU A 265 -4.69 -23.82 17.30
CA GLU A 265 -5.60 -23.41 18.39
C GLU A 265 -4.83 -22.96 19.65
N GLN A 266 -3.58 -23.37 19.78
CA GLN A 266 -2.70 -22.96 20.90
C GLN A 266 -1.69 -21.89 20.49
N ALA A 267 -1.84 -21.32 19.28
CA ALA A 267 -0.92 -20.29 18.78
C ALA A 267 -1.13 -18.99 19.56
N VAL A 268 -0.10 -18.57 20.30
CA VAL A 268 -0.05 -17.30 21.02
C VAL A 268 0.87 -16.34 20.28
N PRO A 269 0.50 -15.06 20.10
CA PRO A 269 1.39 -14.06 19.53
C PRO A 269 2.70 -13.94 20.30
N ASP A 270 3.79 -13.57 19.58
CA ASP A 270 5.03 -13.20 20.26
C ASP A 270 4.76 -12.03 21.23
N PRO A 271 5.22 -12.08 22.48
CA PRO A 271 5.05 -10.98 23.45
C PRO A 271 5.52 -9.63 22.92
N LYS A 272 6.51 -9.62 22.00
CA LYS A 272 7.04 -8.43 21.33
C LYS A 272 6.31 -8.07 20.03
N ALA A 273 5.36 -8.89 19.57
CA ALA A 273 4.54 -8.53 18.42
C ALA A 273 3.83 -7.20 18.68
N GLN A 274 3.91 -6.28 17.73
CA GLN A 274 3.42 -4.91 17.89
C GLN A 274 2.35 -4.57 16.88
N ARG A 275 1.39 -3.73 17.30
CA ARG A 275 0.38 -3.15 16.43
C ARG A 275 0.31 -1.65 16.64
N ASN A 276 0.22 -0.89 15.57
CA ASN A 276 -0.01 0.55 15.65
C ASN A 276 -1.51 0.84 15.56
N PHE A 277 -2.02 1.68 16.45
CA PHE A 277 -3.46 2.01 16.48
C PHE A 277 -3.91 2.98 15.39
N THR A 278 -2.98 3.63 14.70
CA THR A 278 -3.30 4.55 13.59
C THR A 278 -3.17 3.85 12.23
N ASP A 279 -2.17 3.00 12.09
CA ASP A 279 -1.86 2.23 10.88
C ASP A 279 -1.48 0.81 11.30
N PRO A 280 -2.47 -0.09 11.42
CA PRO A 280 -2.27 -1.45 11.94
C PRO A 280 -1.34 -2.31 11.09
N GLU A 281 -1.23 -2.03 9.81
CA GLU A 281 -0.38 -2.78 8.88
C GLU A 281 1.09 -2.37 8.95
N SER A 282 1.37 -1.12 9.36
CA SER A 282 2.76 -0.66 9.49
C SER A 282 3.51 -1.38 10.61
N ARG A 283 4.82 -1.49 10.47
CA ARG A 283 5.70 -2.12 11.47
C ARG A 283 6.84 -1.19 11.86
N ILE A 284 7.36 -1.36 13.08
CA ILE A 284 8.59 -0.68 13.50
C ILE A 284 9.77 -1.37 12.83
N MET A 285 10.52 -0.60 12.06
CA MET A 285 11.67 -1.07 11.28
C MET A 285 12.91 -0.22 11.60
N PRO A 286 14.13 -0.80 11.57
CA PRO A 286 15.36 0.01 11.65
C PRO A 286 15.38 1.02 10.49
N ASP A 287 15.77 2.26 10.81
CA ASP A 287 15.98 3.29 9.80
C ASP A 287 17.31 3.04 9.07
N GLY A 288 17.25 2.85 7.76
CA GLY A 288 18.45 2.63 6.94
C GLY A 288 19.40 3.84 6.90
N GLY A 289 18.88 5.05 7.10
CA GLY A 289 19.66 6.29 7.06
C GLY A 289 20.35 6.66 8.37
N HIS A 290 19.84 6.19 9.52
CA HIS A 290 20.36 6.59 10.84
C HIS A 290 20.51 5.37 11.76
N LYS A 291 21.76 4.97 12.04
CA LYS A 291 22.06 3.86 12.96
C LYS A 291 21.40 4.06 14.33
N GLY A 292 20.61 3.07 14.77
CA GLY A 292 19.93 3.08 16.07
C GLY A 292 18.59 3.82 16.09
N SER A 293 18.17 4.40 14.97
CA SER A 293 16.83 4.95 14.83
C SER A 293 15.87 3.92 14.24
N PHE A 294 14.57 4.08 14.54
CA PHE A 294 13.50 3.23 14.07
C PHE A 294 12.38 4.08 13.49
N VAL A 295 11.82 3.62 12.39
CA VAL A 295 10.65 4.22 11.74
C VAL A 295 9.45 3.27 11.83
N GLN A 296 8.26 3.84 11.94
CA GLN A 296 7.02 3.12 11.72
C GLN A 296 6.70 3.17 10.24
N GLY A 297 6.64 2.03 9.56
CA GLY A 297 6.47 2.04 8.12
C GLY A 297 6.46 0.66 7.48
N TYR A 298 6.87 0.65 6.24
CA TYR A 298 6.88 -0.48 5.34
C TYR A 298 8.26 -0.63 4.70
N ASN A 299 8.52 -1.80 4.15
CA ASN A 299 9.69 -2.07 3.36
C ASN A 299 9.27 -2.23 1.89
N ALA A 300 9.59 -1.24 1.06
CA ALA A 300 9.35 -1.30 -0.38
C ALA A 300 10.51 -2.04 -1.05
N GLN A 301 10.22 -3.16 -1.68
CA GLN A 301 11.17 -3.97 -2.42
C GLN A 301 11.05 -3.66 -3.90
N ILE A 302 12.17 -3.51 -4.59
CA ILE A 302 12.22 -3.24 -6.03
C ILE A 302 13.23 -4.19 -6.65
N ALA A 303 12.84 -4.82 -7.77
CA ALA A 303 13.71 -5.59 -8.62
C ALA A 303 13.93 -4.83 -9.94
N VAL A 304 15.18 -4.65 -10.33
CA VAL A 304 15.57 -3.84 -11.50
C VAL A 304 16.45 -4.68 -12.41
N ASP A 305 16.12 -4.70 -13.72
CA ASP A 305 17.00 -5.25 -14.75
C ASP A 305 18.28 -4.39 -14.86
N GLY A 306 19.44 -5.05 -14.83
CA GLY A 306 20.73 -4.38 -14.76
C GLY A 306 21.15 -3.66 -16.03
N GLU A 307 20.59 -3.99 -17.21
CA GLU A 307 21.04 -3.42 -18.48
C GLU A 307 20.35 -2.09 -18.81
N ALA A 308 19.04 -2.07 -18.84
CA ALA A 308 18.27 -0.86 -19.16
C ALA A 308 17.65 -0.20 -17.93
N GLN A 309 17.92 -0.71 -16.73
CA GLN A 309 17.40 -0.22 -15.46
C GLN A 309 15.85 -0.19 -15.38
N VAL A 310 15.21 -1.14 -16.06
CA VAL A 310 13.76 -1.29 -16.04
C VAL A 310 13.36 -1.97 -14.71
N ILE A 311 12.40 -1.40 -14.01
CA ILE A 311 11.81 -2.04 -12.83
C ILE A 311 10.97 -3.24 -13.32
N VAL A 312 11.36 -4.45 -12.93
CA VAL A 312 10.70 -5.70 -13.35
C VAL A 312 9.75 -6.25 -12.28
N ALA A 313 9.93 -5.85 -11.02
CA ALA A 313 8.97 -6.10 -9.95
C ALA A 313 9.06 -5.03 -8.87
N ALA A 314 7.94 -4.75 -8.21
CA ALA A 314 7.87 -3.87 -7.05
C ALA A 314 6.82 -4.40 -6.07
N GLU A 315 7.17 -4.47 -4.79
CA GLU A 315 6.30 -4.95 -3.73
C GLU A 315 6.51 -4.17 -2.44
N VAL A 316 5.46 -4.10 -1.62
CA VAL A 316 5.53 -3.49 -0.29
C VAL A 316 5.30 -4.57 0.75
N THR A 317 6.26 -4.77 1.65
CA THR A 317 6.19 -5.77 2.69
C THR A 317 6.28 -5.15 4.09
N GLN A 318 5.75 -5.87 5.07
CA GLN A 318 5.87 -5.54 6.50
C GLN A 318 7.16 -6.08 7.13
N GLN A 319 7.96 -6.83 6.39
CA GLN A 319 9.19 -7.42 6.91
C GLN A 319 10.35 -6.43 6.86
N SER A 320 11.02 -6.25 7.99
CA SER A 320 12.15 -5.34 8.10
C SER A 320 13.46 -5.88 7.48
N ASN A 321 13.53 -7.18 7.20
CA ASN A 321 14.73 -7.87 6.71
C ASN A 321 14.59 -8.24 5.24
N ASP A 322 15.49 -7.72 4.40
CA ASP A 322 15.47 -7.93 2.95
C ASP A 322 15.90 -9.36 2.53
N LYS A 323 16.63 -10.09 3.38
CA LYS A 323 17.10 -11.45 3.08
C LYS A 323 15.97 -12.46 2.80
N GLN A 324 14.80 -12.24 3.38
CA GLN A 324 13.64 -13.11 3.17
C GLN A 324 12.82 -12.71 1.93
N GLN A 325 13.15 -11.59 1.31
CA GLN A 325 12.41 -11.05 0.17
C GLN A 325 12.95 -11.54 -1.19
N LEU A 326 14.11 -12.19 -1.22
CA LEU A 326 14.71 -12.66 -2.47
C LEU A 326 13.77 -13.61 -3.24
N VAL A 327 13.26 -14.65 -2.58
CA VAL A 327 12.41 -15.65 -3.24
C VAL A 327 11.08 -15.05 -3.71
N PRO A 328 10.29 -14.33 -2.87
CA PRO A 328 9.08 -13.66 -3.31
C PRO A 328 9.31 -12.72 -4.50
N MET A 329 10.35 -11.90 -4.46
CA MET A 329 10.65 -10.96 -5.53
C MET A 329 11.02 -11.66 -6.84
N VAL A 330 11.78 -12.76 -6.79
CA VAL A 330 12.09 -13.56 -7.98
C VAL A 330 10.83 -14.19 -8.57
N GLU A 331 9.93 -14.68 -7.75
CA GLU A 331 8.65 -15.23 -8.20
C GLU A 331 7.78 -14.15 -8.84
N GLN A 332 7.74 -12.96 -8.28
CA GLN A 332 7.02 -11.83 -8.85
C GLN A 332 7.62 -11.37 -10.19
N VAL A 333 8.95 -11.32 -10.31
CA VAL A 333 9.61 -11.06 -11.60
C VAL A 333 9.18 -12.07 -12.65
N LYS A 334 9.15 -13.37 -12.31
CA LYS A 334 8.68 -14.42 -13.22
C LYS A 334 7.23 -14.24 -13.64
N GLN A 335 6.36 -13.84 -12.72
CA GLN A 335 4.95 -13.58 -13.01
C GLN A 335 4.77 -12.38 -13.94
N ASN A 336 5.51 -11.30 -13.71
CA ASN A 336 5.38 -10.05 -14.46
C ASN A 336 5.93 -10.13 -15.89
N VAL A 337 7.06 -10.83 -16.06
CA VAL A 337 7.74 -10.96 -17.36
C VAL A 337 7.28 -12.19 -18.17
N GLY A 338 6.43 -13.04 -17.55
CA GLY A 338 6.06 -14.32 -18.12
C GLY A 338 7.15 -15.38 -17.97
N ALA A 339 6.76 -16.66 -18.05
CA ALA A 339 7.68 -17.78 -17.94
C ALA A 339 8.55 -17.93 -19.19
N GLN A 340 9.51 -17.04 -19.40
CA GLN A 340 10.53 -17.24 -20.44
C GLN A 340 11.65 -18.20 -19.95
N PRO A 341 12.21 -19.03 -20.83
CA PRO A 341 13.28 -19.98 -20.46
C PRO A 341 14.52 -19.33 -19.82
N GLN A 342 14.71 -18.03 -20.01
CA GLN A 342 15.81 -17.25 -19.42
C GLN A 342 15.60 -16.96 -17.92
N ALA A 343 14.37 -16.88 -17.44
CA ALA A 343 14.08 -16.69 -16.01
C ALA A 343 14.43 -17.93 -15.16
N GLN A 344 14.52 -19.11 -15.75
CA GLN A 344 14.97 -20.32 -15.06
C GLN A 344 16.47 -20.31 -14.70
N ARG A 345 17.30 -19.54 -15.41
CA ARG A 345 18.73 -19.40 -15.12
C ARG A 345 19.07 -18.54 -13.90
N LEU A 346 18.10 -17.81 -13.34
CA LEU A 346 18.31 -17.03 -12.12
C LEU A 346 18.31 -17.86 -10.83
N LEU A 347 18.00 -19.15 -10.92
CA LEU A 347 17.89 -20.07 -9.76
C LEU A 347 18.92 -21.22 -9.77
N GLU A 348 19.77 -21.32 -10.77
CA GLU A 348 20.97 -22.17 -10.79
C GLU A 348 22.22 -21.38 -10.36
#